data_1a681e1b2fed82a74a78f4f06d0e65fb
#
_entry.id   1a681e1b2fed82a74a78f4f06d0e65fb
#
_cell.length_a   1.000
_cell.length_b   1.000
_cell.length_c   1.000
_cell.angle_alpha   90.00
_cell.angle_beta   90.00
_cell.angle_gamma   90.00
#
_symmetry.space_group_name_H-M   'P 1'
#
loop_
_entity.id
_entity.type
_entity.pdbx_description
1 polymer ?
#
loop_
_entity_poly.entity_id
_entity_poly.type
_entity_poly.pdbx_seq_one_letter_code
_entity_poly.pdbx_strand_id
1 'polypeptide(L)'
;MLYTHVYQEVAVQPLKLDEDIRPLSEFRAGVAGFVKQVNDTRRPMVLTQHGRGVAVLVDIAEFEIMRERLAILEDIFAAEAQFAAGGGIPHKEAKARALKGLGA
;
A
#
# COMPACT_ATOMS: atom_id res chain seq x y z
N MET A 1 21.51 -6.10 -7.02
CA MET A 1 21.43 -6.72 -5.72
C MET A 1 20.16 -7.53 -5.59
N LEU A 2 20.25 -8.76 -5.12
CA LEU A 2 19.13 -9.67 -4.98
C LEU A 2 17.98 -9.07 -4.14
N TYR A 3 18.33 -8.43 -3.06
CA TYR A 3 17.38 -7.86 -2.13
C TYR A 3 16.53 -6.76 -2.78
N THR A 4 17.17 -5.87 -3.52
CA THR A 4 16.50 -4.78 -4.21
C THR A 4 15.59 -5.33 -5.31
N HIS A 5 16.04 -6.33 -6.02
CA HIS A 5 15.25 -6.96 -7.08
C HIS A 5 13.98 -7.61 -6.54
N VAL A 6 14.10 -8.37 -5.47
CA VAL A 6 12.94 -9.00 -4.82
C VAL A 6 11.97 -7.94 -4.32
N TYR A 7 12.49 -6.85 -3.79
CA TYR A 7 11.66 -5.74 -3.31
C TYR A 7 10.85 -5.11 -4.43
N GLN A 8 11.46 -4.94 -5.60
CA GLN A 8 10.76 -4.39 -6.77
C GLN A 8 9.68 -5.32 -7.29
N GLU A 9 9.90 -6.62 -7.25
CA GLU A 9 8.91 -7.60 -7.69
C GLU A 9 7.66 -7.62 -6.81
N VAL A 10 7.81 -7.34 -5.54
CA VAL A 10 6.70 -7.39 -4.59
C VAL A 10 6.07 -6.03 -4.32
N ALA A 11 6.73 -4.95 -4.69
CA ALA A 11 6.20 -3.61 -4.50
C ALA A 11 5.25 -3.22 -5.62
N VAL A 12 4.38 -2.25 -5.33
CA VAL A 12 3.56 -1.62 -6.36
C VAL A 12 4.48 -0.96 -7.38
N GLN A 13 4.13 -1.02 -8.66
CA GLN A 13 4.92 -0.44 -9.74
C GLN A 13 5.16 1.05 -9.49
N PRO A 14 6.38 1.55 -9.75
CA PRO A 14 6.66 2.97 -9.55
C PRO A 14 5.82 3.85 -10.49
N LEU A 15 5.42 5.01 -9.99
CA LEU A 15 4.64 5.97 -10.74
C LEU A 15 5.42 6.55 -11.91
N LYS A 16 4.72 6.80 -13.01
CA LYS A 16 5.21 7.64 -14.11
C LYS A 16 4.56 9.01 -13.98
N LEU A 17 5.35 10.03 -13.73
CA LEU A 17 4.83 11.36 -13.40
C LEU A 17 3.96 11.97 -14.48
N ASP A 18 4.22 11.65 -15.73
CA ASP A 18 3.46 12.17 -16.87
C ASP A 18 2.15 11.41 -17.13
N GLU A 19 2.04 10.18 -16.66
CA GLU A 19 0.89 9.32 -16.93
C GLU A 19 0.05 9.02 -15.70
N ASP A 20 0.67 8.96 -14.55
CA ASP A 20 0.05 8.44 -13.34
C ASP A 20 -0.38 9.51 -12.34
N ILE A 21 -0.22 10.78 -12.68
CA ILE A 21 -0.70 11.90 -11.88
C ILE A 21 -1.68 12.68 -12.72
N ARG A 22 -2.94 12.73 -12.28
CA ARG A 22 -4.02 13.36 -13.03
C ARG A 22 -4.85 14.27 -12.17
N PRO A 23 -5.23 15.45 -12.67
CA PRO A 23 -6.20 16.30 -11.97
C PRO A 23 -7.54 15.58 -11.84
N LEU A 24 -8.23 15.81 -10.73
CA LEU A 24 -9.53 15.22 -10.48
C LEU A 24 -10.54 15.55 -11.57
N SER A 25 -10.50 16.76 -12.11
CA SER A 25 -11.37 17.18 -13.21
C SER A 25 -11.17 16.32 -14.46
N GLU A 26 -9.92 16.00 -14.78
CA GLU A 26 -9.60 15.13 -15.91
C GLU A 26 -10.07 13.70 -15.65
N PHE A 27 -9.89 13.20 -14.44
CA PHE A 27 -10.37 11.90 -14.06
C PHE A 27 -11.88 11.78 -14.21
N ARG A 28 -12.64 12.80 -13.78
CA ARG A 28 -14.09 12.82 -13.92
C ARG A 28 -14.54 12.70 -15.37
N ALA A 29 -13.77 13.26 -16.28
CA ALA A 29 -14.11 13.25 -17.71
C ALA A 29 -13.85 11.90 -18.37
N GLY A 30 -13.03 11.03 -17.76
CA GLY A 30 -12.67 9.76 -18.39
C GLY A 30 -12.47 8.62 -17.41
N VAL A 31 -13.36 8.47 -16.45
CA VAL A 31 -13.25 7.47 -15.37
C VAL A 31 -12.94 6.07 -15.89
N ALA A 32 -13.72 5.59 -16.84
CA ALA A 32 -13.58 4.23 -17.36
C ALA A 32 -12.20 4.01 -18.00
N GLY A 33 -11.70 4.99 -18.74
CA GLY A 33 -10.39 4.91 -19.38
C GLY A 33 -9.26 4.90 -18.37
N PHE A 34 -9.35 5.70 -17.32
CA PHE A 34 -8.33 5.74 -16.29
C PHE A 34 -8.34 4.49 -15.41
N VAL A 35 -9.51 3.96 -15.13
CA VAL A 35 -9.62 2.66 -14.41
C VAL A 35 -8.97 1.56 -15.25
N LYS A 36 -9.23 1.54 -16.54
CA LYS A 36 -8.61 0.58 -17.45
C LYS A 36 -7.08 0.74 -17.46
N GLN A 37 -6.59 1.95 -17.52
CA GLN A 37 -5.15 2.22 -17.48
C GLN A 37 -4.51 1.65 -16.20
N VAL A 38 -5.10 1.89 -15.06
CA VAL A 38 -4.61 1.38 -13.78
C VAL A 38 -4.64 -0.15 -13.74
N ASN A 39 -5.71 -0.74 -14.25
CA ASN A 39 -5.83 -2.21 -14.30
C ASN A 39 -4.80 -2.83 -15.24
N ASP A 40 -4.55 -2.20 -16.37
CA ASP A 40 -3.62 -2.74 -17.37
C ASP A 40 -2.16 -2.56 -16.98
N THR A 41 -1.83 -1.41 -16.41
CA THR A 41 -0.44 -1.07 -16.06
C THR A 41 -0.04 -1.54 -14.67
N ARG A 42 -1.00 -1.79 -13.81
CA ARG A 42 -0.78 -2.11 -12.39
C ARG A 42 -0.07 -0.99 -11.63
N ARG A 43 0.00 0.19 -12.20
CA ARG A 43 0.56 1.36 -11.52
C ARG A 43 -0.57 2.15 -10.88
N PRO A 44 -0.40 2.59 -9.64
CA PRO A 44 -1.40 3.46 -9.01
C PRO A 44 -1.45 4.81 -9.71
N MET A 45 -2.59 5.46 -9.63
CA MET A 45 -2.79 6.79 -10.19
C MET A 45 -3.10 7.77 -9.06
N VAL A 46 -2.34 8.84 -8.98
CA VAL A 46 -2.57 9.90 -8.00
C VAL A 46 -3.53 10.92 -8.59
N LEU A 47 -4.61 11.18 -7.90
CA LEU A 47 -5.59 12.20 -8.29
C LEU A 47 -5.31 13.46 -7.49
N THR A 48 -5.22 14.58 -8.19
CA THR A 48 -4.87 15.87 -7.59
C THR A 48 -6.03 16.85 -7.68
N GLN A 49 -6.05 17.80 -6.75
CA GLN A 49 -6.98 18.92 -6.75
C GLN A 49 -6.24 20.12 -6.20
N HIS A 50 -6.28 21.23 -6.93
CA HIS A 50 -5.55 22.44 -6.56
C HIS A 50 -4.05 22.18 -6.33
N GLY A 51 -3.45 21.34 -7.16
CA GLY A 51 -2.03 21.01 -7.08
C GLY A 51 -1.64 20.06 -5.95
N ARG A 52 -2.60 19.48 -5.24
CA ARG A 52 -2.35 18.55 -4.14
C ARG A 52 -2.94 17.19 -4.44
N GLY A 53 -2.23 16.13 -4.05
CA GLY A 53 -2.77 14.78 -4.10
C GLY A 53 -3.90 14.63 -3.10
N VAL A 54 -5.07 14.19 -3.56
CA VAL A 54 -6.25 14.01 -2.71
C VAL A 54 -6.72 12.55 -2.64
N ALA A 55 -6.31 11.73 -3.59
CA ALA A 55 -6.72 10.33 -3.64
C ALA A 55 -5.75 9.53 -4.49
N VAL A 56 -5.80 8.22 -4.34
CA VAL A 56 -5.04 7.29 -5.15
C VAL A 56 -5.97 6.22 -5.68
N LEU A 57 -5.92 5.97 -6.98
CA LEU A 57 -6.63 4.87 -7.63
C LEU A 57 -5.67 3.71 -7.76
N VAL A 58 -6.03 2.56 -7.22
CA VAL A 58 -5.18 1.37 -7.22
C VAL A 58 -5.98 0.20 -7.81
N ASP A 59 -5.31 -0.61 -8.62
CA ASP A 59 -5.88 -1.86 -9.11
C ASP A 59 -6.28 -2.76 -7.93
N ILE A 60 -7.45 -3.39 -8.03
CA ILE A 60 -7.98 -4.17 -6.91
C ILE A 60 -7.08 -5.33 -6.50
N ALA A 61 -6.45 -6.01 -7.47
CA ALA A 61 -5.54 -7.10 -7.15
C ALA A 61 -4.29 -6.59 -6.43
N GLU A 62 -3.75 -5.45 -6.86
CA GLU A 62 -2.62 -4.82 -6.19
C GLU A 62 -2.98 -4.35 -4.77
N PHE A 63 -4.19 -3.82 -4.60
CA PHE A 63 -4.67 -3.43 -3.28
C PHE A 63 -4.79 -4.62 -2.34
N GLU A 64 -5.32 -5.73 -2.81
CA GLU A 64 -5.44 -6.96 -2.02
C GLU A 64 -4.07 -7.52 -1.63
N ILE A 65 -3.10 -7.46 -2.55
CA ILE A 65 -1.72 -7.86 -2.26
C ILE A 65 -1.13 -6.98 -1.15
N MET A 66 -1.32 -5.68 -1.22
CA MET A 66 -0.85 -4.76 -0.19
C MET A 66 -1.46 -5.06 1.17
N ARG A 67 -2.76 -5.32 1.20
CA ARG A 67 -3.45 -5.68 2.46
C ARG A 67 -2.91 -6.97 3.05
N GLU A 68 -2.70 -7.97 2.22
CA GLU A 68 -2.14 -9.26 2.65
C GLU A 68 -0.75 -9.09 3.26
N ARG A 69 0.09 -8.28 2.64
CA ARG A 69 1.42 -7.99 3.15
C ARG A 69 1.40 -7.25 4.47
N LEU A 70 0.50 -6.29 4.62
CA LEU A 70 0.33 -5.59 5.89
C LEU A 70 -0.08 -6.56 6.99
N ALA A 71 -0.98 -7.49 6.71
CA ALA A 71 -1.40 -8.49 7.67
C ALA A 71 -0.24 -9.39 8.09
N ILE A 72 0.59 -9.82 7.15
CA ILE A 72 1.79 -10.61 7.43
C ILE A 72 2.77 -9.83 8.30
N LEU A 73 3.00 -8.57 7.97
CA LEU A 73 3.90 -7.70 8.76
C LEU A 73 3.39 -7.50 10.18
N GLU A 74 2.10 -7.34 10.35
CA GLU A 74 1.49 -7.25 11.68
C GLU A 74 1.77 -8.50 12.50
N ASP A 75 1.63 -9.67 11.91
CA ASP A 75 1.90 -10.93 12.57
C ASP A 75 3.39 -11.05 12.96
N ILE A 76 4.28 -10.65 12.08
CA ILE A 76 5.72 -10.65 12.36
C ILE A 76 6.04 -9.69 13.50
N PHE A 77 5.49 -8.48 13.48
CA PHE A 77 5.70 -7.49 14.54
C PHE A 77 5.20 -8.00 15.89
N ALA A 78 4.04 -8.63 15.93
CA ALA A 78 3.50 -9.19 17.15
C ALA A 78 4.40 -10.29 17.73
N ALA A 79 4.89 -11.17 16.87
CA ALA A 79 5.79 -12.24 17.26
C ALA A 79 7.12 -11.71 17.78
N GLU A 80 7.70 -10.73 17.08
CA GLU A 80 8.97 -10.12 17.49
C GLU A 80 8.83 -9.36 18.80
N ALA A 81 7.76 -8.62 18.97
CA ALA A 81 7.52 -7.88 20.21
C ALA A 81 7.39 -8.83 21.41
N GLN A 82 6.68 -9.93 21.25
CA GLN A 82 6.54 -10.94 22.28
C GLN A 82 7.88 -11.57 22.61
N PHE A 83 8.66 -11.91 21.60
CA PHE A 83 9.96 -12.54 21.76
C PHE A 83 10.96 -11.60 22.43
N ALA A 84 11.02 -10.35 21.97
CA ALA A 84 11.92 -9.34 22.52
C ALA A 84 11.61 -9.03 23.99
N ALA A 85 10.36 -9.15 24.38
CA ALA A 85 9.95 -8.98 25.77
C ALA A 85 10.25 -10.17 26.65
N GLY A 86 10.89 -11.22 26.11
CA GLY A 86 11.18 -12.46 26.87
C GLY A 86 9.96 -13.18 27.34
N GLY A 87 8.84 -13.04 26.63
CA GLY A 87 7.57 -13.62 27.06
C GLY A 87 6.88 -12.82 28.16
N GLY A 88 7.44 -11.70 28.56
CA GLY A 88 6.86 -10.86 29.59
C GLY A 88 5.60 -10.13 29.21
N ILE A 89 5.38 -9.91 27.91
CA ILE A 89 4.16 -9.30 27.41
C ILE A 89 3.23 -10.38 26.86
N PRO A 90 1.97 -10.44 27.33
CA PRO A 90 1.02 -11.38 26.76
C PRO A 90 0.86 -11.17 25.26
N HIS A 91 0.68 -12.27 24.54
CA HIS A 91 0.55 -12.22 23.07
C HIS A 91 -0.55 -11.25 22.61
N LYS A 92 -1.67 -11.26 23.30
CA LYS A 92 -2.80 -10.37 23.01
C LYS A 92 -2.40 -8.89 23.12
N GLU A 93 -1.63 -8.55 24.13
CA GLU A 93 -1.17 -7.18 24.36
C GLU A 93 -0.15 -6.76 23.30
N ALA A 94 0.78 -7.64 22.98
CA ALA A 94 1.76 -7.36 21.94
C ALA A 94 1.10 -7.13 20.58
N LYS A 95 0.11 -7.93 20.24
CA LYS A 95 -0.65 -7.79 19.01
C LYS A 95 -1.42 -6.47 18.99
N ALA A 96 -2.04 -6.10 20.07
CA ALA A 96 -2.77 -4.84 20.18
C ALA A 96 -1.84 -3.63 19.98
N ARG A 97 -0.64 -3.68 20.52
CA ARG A 97 0.36 -2.64 20.34
C ARG A 97 0.82 -2.53 18.89
N ALA A 98 1.04 -3.65 18.25
CA ALA A 98 1.44 -3.68 16.85
C ALA A 98 0.35 -3.07 15.94
N LEU A 99 -0.90 -3.42 16.17
CA LEU A 99 -2.03 -2.86 15.43
C LEU A 99 -2.15 -1.35 15.62
N LYS A 100 -1.95 -0.87 16.83
CA LYS A 100 -1.94 0.56 17.13
C LYS A 100 -0.82 1.29 16.39
N GLY A 101 0.36 0.70 16.34
CA GLY A 101 1.50 1.28 15.66
C GLY A 101 1.31 1.39 14.15
N LEU A 102 0.43 0.59 13.57
CA LEU A 102 0.15 0.59 12.13
C LEU A 102 -1.01 1.51 11.74
N GLY A 103 -1.45 2.35 12.65
CA GLY A 103 -2.42 3.38 12.33
C GLY A 103 -3.85 2.91 12.22
N ALA A 104 -4.14 1.89 12.91
CA ALA A 104 -5.53 1.44 13.01
C ALA A 104 -6.37 2.44 13.83
#